data_39b44346ae7f8987a852ed7048e1c5c3
#
_entry.id   39b44346ae7f8987a852ed7048e1c5c3
#
_cell.length_a   1.000
_cell.length_b   1.000
_cell.length_c   1.000
_cell.angle_alpha   90.00
_cell.angle_beta   90.00
_cell.angle_gamma   90.00
#
_symmetry.space_group_name_H-M   'P 1'
#
loop_
_entity.id
_entity.type
_entity.pdbx_description
1 polymer ?
#
loop_
_entity_poly.entity_id
_entity_poly.type
_entity_poly.pdbx_seq_one_letter_code
_entity_poly.pdbx_strand_id
1 'polypeptide(L)'
;MIPDLLALQRLYHWELTAPERIALTQPMGHGVVHDYNWAQLGEQVRRMATHLEAQGWPPGSRVAILSKNCAWWLMSDLAIWMAGHVSVPLYPTLSHDTVHHILTHSGACACFVGKLDSWEAMKPGVPAGLPCISYPLSPPDVIDRCDGWDPICARSAPLHGEVLRGAEELATLIYTSGTTGVPKGVMHSFGNFAWALERGIRRVPMSAQDRM
;
A
#
# COMPACT_ATOMS: atom_id res chain seq x y z
N MET A 1 11.51 -22.20 -0.83
CA MET A 1 10.68 -21.07 -0.35
C MET A 1 9.24 -21.51 -0.52
N ILE A 2 8.39 -21.33 0.49
CA ILE A 2 7.03 -21.84 0.49
C ILE A 2 6.16 -20.78 -0.21
N PRO A 3 5.60 -21.04 -1.41
CA PRO A 3 4.77 -20.08 -2.14
C PRO A 3 3.61 -19.53 -1.31
N ASP A 4 3.08 -20.35 -0.40
CA ASP A 4 1.96 -20.02 0.49
C ASP A 4 2.23 -18.88 1.50
N LEU A 5 3.48 -18.41 1.60
CA LEU A 5 3.85 -17.31 2.49
C LEU A 5 3.93 -15.95 1.79
N LEU A 6 3.74 -15.88 0.48
CA LEU A 6 3.72 -14.60 -0.22
C LEU A 6 2.45 -13.81 0.14
N ALA A 7 2.56 -12.49 0.16
CA ALA A 7 1.53 -11.61 0.73
C ALA A 7 0.14 -11.80 0.11
N LEU A 8 0.03 -11.90 -1.23
CA LEU A 8 -1.26 -12.10 -1.90
C LEU A 8 -1.84 -13.50 -1.63
N GLN A 9 -1.01 -14.55 -1.62
CA GLN A 9 -1.46 -15.90 -1.29
C GLN A 9 -1.98 -15.99 0.15
N ARG A 10 -1.38 -15.21 1.07
CA ARG A 10 -1.91 -15.10 2.45
C ARG A 10 -3.25 -14.38 2.49
N LEU A 11 -3.45 -13.33 1.70
CA LEU A 11 -4.75 -12.69 1.57
C LEU A 11 -5.81 -13.68 1.09
N TYR A 12 -5.56 -14.38 -0.02
CA TYR A 12 -6.52 -15.37 -0.57
C TYR A 12 -6.83 -16.50 0.41
N HIS A 13 -5.79 -16.99 1.11
CA HIS A 13 -6.00 -18.00 2.16
C HIS A 13 -6.99 -17.53 3.23
N TRP A 14 -6.85 -16.30 3.72
CA TRP A 14 -7.72 -15.78 4.78
C TRP A 14 -9.11 -15.39 4.26
N GLU A 15 -9.24 -14.87 3.04
CA GLU A 15 -10.52 -14.66 2.38
C GLU A 15 -11.33 -15.96 2.32
N LEU A 16 -10.65 -17.08 2.04
CA LEU A 16 -11.30 -18.39 1.92
C LEU A 16 -11.59 -19.06 3.27
N THR A 17 -10.65 -19.00 4.22
CA THR A 17 -10.71 -19.82 5.46
C THR A 17 -11.32 -19.10 6.65
N ALA A 18 -11.31 -17.76 6.66
CA ALA A 18 -11.83 -16.96 7.77
C ALA A 18 -12.40 -15.60 7.30
N PRO A 19 -13.33 -15.57 6.30
CA PRO A 19 -13.80 -14.34 5.66
C PRO A 19 -14.37 -13.32 6.66
N GLU A 20 -15.11 -13.79 7.68
CA GLU A 20 -15.77 -12.91 8.66
C GLU A 20 -14.88 -12.48 9.83
N ARG A 21 -13.65 -13.03 9.90
CA ARG A 21 -12.74 -12.65 10.97
C ARG A 21 -12.15 -11.26 10.70
N ILE A 22 -12.11 -10.41 11.75
CA ILE A 22 -11.50 -9.08 11.67
C ILE A 22 -10.01 -9.22 11.31
N ALA A 23 -9.62 -8.58 10.20
CA ALA A 23 -8.27 -8.51 9.69
C ALA A 23 -7.58 -7.21 10.14
N LEU A 24 -8.30 -6.09 10.08
CA LEU A 24 -7.79 -4.75 10.43
C LEU A 24 -8.83 -3.98 11.23
N THR A 25 -8.37 -3.23 12.23
CA THR A 25 -9.16 -2.23 12.94
C THR A 25 -8.53 -0.86 12.69
N GLN A 26 -9.28 0.04 12.03
CA GLN A 26 -8.85 1.39 11.70
C GLN A 26 -9.45 2.41 12.68
N PRO A 27 -8.64 3.07 13.51
CA PRO A 27 -9.10 4.21 14.30
C PRO A 27 -9.45 5.41 13.41
N MET A 28 -10.68 5.90 13.54
CA MET A 28 -11.22 7.05 12.79
C MET A 28 -11.15 8.37 13.57
N GLY A 29 -10.73 8.33 14.83
CA GLY A 29 -10.74 9.46 15.74
C GLY A 29 -11.95 9.46 16.68
N HIS A 30 -11.87 10.24 17.76
CA HIS A 30 -12.96 10.40 18.74
C HIS A 30 -13.52 9.09 19.32
N GLY A 31 -12.68 8.06 19.43
CA GLY A 31 -13.08 6.74 19.92
C GLY A 31 -13.83 5.87 18.89
N VAL A 32 -14.05 6.37 17.68
CA VAL A 32 -14.66 5.59 16.59
C VAL A 32 -13.61 4.72 15.93
N VAL A 33 -13.97 3.46 15.66
CA VAL A 33 -13.16 2.51 14.90
C VAL A 33 -13.95 1.95 13.72
N HIS A 34 -13.25 1.57 12.67
CA HIS A 34 -13.80 0.83 11.54
C HIS A 34 -13.07 -0.49 11.42
N ASP A 35 -13.81 -1.60 11.57
CA ASP A 35 -13.27 -2.95 11.42
C ASP A 35 -13.46 -3.43 9.98
N TYR A 36 -12.40 -4.02 9.43
CA TYR A 36 -12.44 -4.75 8.16
C TYR A 36 -12.22 -6.23 8.44
N ASN A 37 -13.17 -7.07 8.09
CA ASN A 37 -12.95 -8.50 8.03
C ASN A 37 -12.17 -8.88 6.75
N TRP A 38 -11.72 -10.14 6.63
CA TRP A 38 -10.92 -10.56 5.47
C TRP A 38 -11.68 -10.44 4.15
N ALA A 39 -12.98 -10.73 4.14
CA ALA A 39 -13.81 -10.57 2.95
C ALA A 39 -13.91 -9.10 2.51
N GLN A 40 -14.16 -8.19 3.45
CA GLN A 40 -14.24 -6.76 3.18
C GLN A 40 -12.89 -6.16 2.74
N LEU A 41 -11.80 -6.58 3.41
CA LEU A 41 -10.45 -6.17 3.03
C LEU A 41 -10.14 -6.61 1.61
N GLY A 42 -10.35 -7.88 1.29
CA GLY A 42 -10.09 -8.44 -0.04
C GLY A 42 -10.95 -7.78 -1.12
N GLU A 43 -12.22 -7.52 -0.84
CA GLU A 43 -13.13 -6.80 -1.74
C GLU A 43 -12.58 -5.40 -2.08
N GLN A 44 -12.16 -4.62 -1.06
CA GLN A 44 -11.56 -3.29 -1.26
C GLN A 44 -10.27 -3.36 -2.10
N VAL A 45 -9.39 -4.30 -1.78
CA VAL A 45 -8.13 -4.53 -2.51
C VAL A 45 -8.39 -4.86 -3.96
N ARG A 46 -9.32 -5.79 -4.25
CA ARG A 46 -9.69 -6.20 -5.61
C ARG A 46 -10.28 -5.07 -6.44
N ARG A 47 -11.12 -4.23 -5.86
CA ARG A 47 -11.72 -3.07 -6.52
C ARG A 47 -10.67 -2.01 -6.86
N MET A 48 -9.76 -1.73 -5.93
CA MET A 48 -8.66 -0.81 -6.17
C MET A 48 -7.67 -1.37 -7.20
N ALA A 49 -7.39 -2.67 -7.19
CA ALA A 49 -6.54 -3.33 -8.19
C ALA A 49 -7.13 -3.18 -9.61
N THR A 50 -8.44 -3.40 -9.79
CA THR A 50 -9.12 -3.15 -11.07
C THR A 50 -8.94 -1.70 -11.54
N HIS A 51 -9.08 -0.72 -10.62
CA HIS A 51 -8.86 0.68 -10.96
C HIS A 51 -7.42 0.94 -11.43
N LEU A 52 -6.42 0.37 -10.75
CA LEU A 52 -5.01 0.53 -11.12
C LEU A 52 -4.68 -0.14 -12.46
N GLU A 53 -5.23 -1.33 -12.73
CA GLU A 53 -5.09 -2.00 -14.03
C GLU A 53 -5.70 -1.18 -15.18
N ALA A 54 -6.85 -0.55 -14.94
CA ALA A 54 -7.53 0.27 -15.93
C ALA A 54 -6.74 1.53 -16.35
N GLN A 55 -5.69 1.91 -15.62
CA GLN A 55 -4.80 3.00 -16.03
C GLN A 55 -3.90 2.63 -17.22
N GLY A 56 -3.76 1.34 -17.55
CA GLY A 56 -2.96 0.87 -18.67
C GLY A 56 -1.45 1.06 -18.52
N TRP A 57 -0.95 1.22 -17.29
CA TRP A 57 0.49 1.31 -17.07
C TRP A 57 1.19 -0.01 -17.35
N PRO A 58 2.45 0.02 -17.83
CA PRO A 58 3.22 -1.21 -18.03
C PRO A 58 3.35 -2.03 -16.73
N PRO A 59 3.40 -3.36 -16.80
CA PRO A 59 3.68 -4.20 -15.64
C PRO A 59 4.96 -3.76 -14.92
N GLY A 60 4.94 -3.78 -13.58
CA GLY A 60 6.06 -3.31 -12.76
C GLY A 60 6.17 -1.78 -12.63
N SER A 61 5.18 -1.01 -13.08
CA SER A 61 5.10 0.43 -12.82
C SER A 61 5.09 0.71 -11.32
N ARG A 62 5.69 1.84 -10.91
CA ARG A 62 5.80 2.19 -9.49
C ARG A 62 4.65 3.06 -9.08
N VAL A 63 3.97 2.67 -8.00
CA VAL A 63 2.90 3.45 -7.39
C VAL A 63 3.32 3.84 -5.97
N ALA A 64 3.37 5.12 -5.70
CA ALA A 64 3.82 5.65 -4.42
C ALA A 64 2.73 5.61 -3.35
N ILE A 65 3.13 5.51 -2.08
CA ILE A 65 2.25 5.61 -0.92
C ILE A 65 2.84 6.62 0.06
N LEU A 66 2.22 7.78 0.18
CA LEU A 66 2.62 8.86 1.07
C LEU A 66 1.59 9.00 2.20
N SER A 67 1.79 8.26 3.29
CA SER A 67 0.85 8.20 4.41
C SER A 67 1.50 7.64 5.67
N LYS A 68 0.97 8.01 6.82
CA LYS A 68 1.12 7.21 8.05
C LYS A 68 0.45 5.86 7.88
N ASN A 69 0.88 4.88 8.69
CA ASN A 69 0.26 3.56 8.71
C ASN A 69 -1.23 3.66 9.03
N CYS A 70 -2.03 3.01 8.21
CA CYS A 70 -3.48 2.91 8.34
C CYS A 70 -3.97 1.71 7.52
N ALA A 71 -5.24 1.35 7.63
CA ALA A 71 -5.81 0.24 6.88
C ALA A 71 -5.63 0.41 5.35
N TRP A 72 -5.88 1.60 4.83
CA TRP A 72 -5.73 1.90 3.40
C TRP A 72 -4.29 1.81 2.91
N TRP A 73 -3.31 2.11 3.78
CA TRP A 73 -1.90 1.94 3.46
C TRP A 73 -1.60 0.47 3.12
N LEU A 74 -2.03 -0.46 4.00
CA LEU A 74 -1.85 -1.89 3.80
C LEU A 74 -2.65 -2.42 2.59
N MET A 75 -3.90 -1.97 2.45
CA MET A 75 -4.75 -2.34 1.31
C MET A 75 -4.18 -1.81 -0.01
N SER A 76 -3.51 -0.64 0.00
CA SER A 76 -2.85 -0.10 -1.20
C SER A 76 -1.66 -0.96 -1.64
N ASP A 77 -0.81 -1.42 -0.71
CA ASP A 77 0.28 -2.33 -1.04
C ASP A 77 -0.27 -3.59 -1.73
N LEU A 78 -1.29 -4.21 -1.15
CA LEU A 78 -1.93 -5.40 -1.71
C LEU A 78 -2.56 -5.14 -3.08
N ALA A 79 -3.24 -4.00 -3.25
CA ALA A 79 -3.87 -3.63 -4.53
C ALA A 79 -2.83 -3.34 -5.63
N ILE A 80 -1.75 -2.64 -5.29
CA ILE A 80 -0.62 -2.38 -6.19
C ILE A 80 0.00 -3.70 -6.67
N TRP A 81 0.25 -4.62 -5.76
CA TRP A 81 0.81 -5.94 -6.09
C TRP A 81 -0.15 -6.79 -6.91
N MET A 82 -1.45 -6.75 -6.59
CA MET A 82 -2.49 -7.47 -7.33
C MET A 82 -2.65 -6.93 -8.74
N ALA A 83 -2.49 -5.62 -8.95
CA ALA A 83 -2.48 -4.98 -10.27
C ALA A 83 -1.16 -5.18 -11.05
N GLY A 84 -0.22 -5.98 -10.55
CA GLY A 84 1.05 -6.26 -11.24
C GLY A 84 2.11 -5.16 -11.11
N HIS A 85 1.96 -4.25 -10.16
CA HIS A 85 2.83 -3.09 -9.97
C HIS A 85 3.74 -3.22 -8.74
N VAL A 86 4.58 -2.21 -8.50
CA VAL A 86 5.57 -2.14 -7.43
C VAL A 86 5.22 -0.97 -6.52
N SER A 87 5.15 -1.18 -5.21
CA SER A 87 4.88 -0.11 -4.27
C SER A 87 6.14 0.71 -3.93
N VAL A 88 5.95 2.00 -3.68
CA VAL A 88 7.01 2.91 -3.24
C VAL A 88 6.52 3.67 -2.01
N PRO A 89 6.66 3.09 -0.81
CA PRO A 89 6.25 3.76 0.41
C PRO A 89 7.20 4.89 0.78
N LEU A 90 6.64 6.05 1.12
CA LEU A 90 7.37 7.22 1.60
C LEU A 90 7.08 7.43 3.10
N TYR A 91 8.11 7.76 3.86
CA TYR A 91 7.93 8.13 5.27
C TYR A 91 7.10 9.41 5.41
N PRO A 92 6.18 9.48 6.38
CA PRO A 92 5.24 10.60 6.54
C PRO A 92 5.88 11.87 7.14
N THR A 93 7.21 11.89 7.30
CA THR A 93 7.99 12.98 7.92
C THR A 93 9.11 13.53 7.03
N LEU A 94 9.07 13.20 5.74
CA LEU A 94 10.09 13.64 4.77
C LEU A 94 9.95 15.13 4.43
N SER A 95 11.08 15.77 4.07
CA SER A 95 11.04 17.10 3.45
C SER A 95 10.47 17.03 2.02
N HIS A 96 9.96 18.16 1.52
CA HIS A 96 9.46 18.26 0.14
C HIS A 96 10.52 17.88 -0.91
N ASP A 97 11.80 18.26 -0.71
CA ASP A 97 12.88 17.89 -1.62
C ASP A 97 13.09 16.38 -1.68
N THR A 98 13.00 15.71 -0.52
CA THR A 98 13.11 14.25 -0.45
C THR A 98 11.89 13.57 -1.07
N VAL A 99 10.69 14.08 -0.85
CA VAL A 99 9.46 13.58 -1.51
C VAL A 99 9.61 13.71 -3.02
N HIS A 100 10.03 14.89 -3.51
CA HIS A 100 10.24 15.13 -4.93
C HIS A 100 11.28 14.19 -5.54
N HIS A 101 12.42 14.04 -4.86
CA HIS A 101 13.47 13.13 -5.28
C HIS A 101 12.95 11.69 -5.41
N ILE A 102 12.26 11.17 -4.39
CA ILE A 102 11.78 9.79 -4.39
C ILE A 102 10.76 9.56 -5.51
N LEU A 103 9.77 10.45 -5.65
CA LEU A 103 8.72 10.31 -6.66
C LEU A 103 9.29 10.38 -8.08
N THR A 104 10.26 11.27 -8.32
CA THR A 104 10.91 11.42 -9.62
C THR A 104 11.87 10.28 -9.91
N HIS A 105 12.77 9.96 -8.98
CA HIS A 105 13.78 8.91 -9.15
C HIS A 105 13.18 7.52 -9.29
N SER A 106 12.12 7.22 -8.55
CA SER A 106 11.39 5.95 -8.71
C SER A 106 10.60 5.87 -10.02
N GLY A 107 10.32 7.01 -10.64
CA GLY A 107 9.43 7.10 -11.79
C GLY A 107 7.99 6.71 -11.40
N ALA A 108 7.53 7.15 -10.23
CA ALA A 108 6.17 6.86 -9.78
C ALA A 108 5.13 7.40 -10.78
N CYS A 109 4.19 6.55 -11.19
CA CYS A 109 3.12 6.91 -12.13
C CYS A 109 1.85 7.39 -11.42
N ALA A 110 1.71 7.14 -10.12
CA ALA A 110 0.66 7.65 -9.24
C ALA A 110 1.12 7.67 -7.79
N CYS A 111 0.38 8.38 -6.94
CA CYS A 111 0.65 8.47 -5.52
C CYS A 111 -0.65 8.37 -4.71
N PHE A 112 -0.73 7.38 -3.82
CA PHE A 112 -1.71 7.39 -2.75
C PHE A 112 -1.28 8.41 -1.69
N VAL A 113 -2.13 9.35 -1.36
CA VAL A 113 -1.89 10.34 -0.31
C VAL A 113 -2.86 10.09 0.81
N GLY A 114 -2.35 9.80 2.01
CA GLY A 114 -3.18 9.41 3.14
C GLY A 114 -3.04 10.36 4.33
N LYS A 115 -3.15 9.80 5.54
CA LYS A 115 -3.05 10.57 6.78
C LYS A 115 -1.65 11.14 6.96
N LEU A 116 -1.55 12.47 7.02
CA LEU A 116 -0.29 13.22 7.18
C LEU A 116 -0.50 14.40 8.13
N ASP A 117 0.46 14.62 9.04
CA ASP A 117 0.44 15.79 9.93
C ASP A 117 1.11 17.01 9.29
N SER A 118 2.07 16.79 8.39
CA SER A 118 2.94 17.83 7.81
C SER A 118 2.69 18.00 6.30
N TRP A 119 1.46 17.78 5.83
CA TRP A 119 1.13 17.81 4.40
C TRP A 119 1.56 19.11 3.71
N GLU A 120 1.28 20.28 4.32
CA GLU A 120 1.62 21.57 3.71
C GLU A 120 3.13 21.73 3.45
N ALA A 121 3.96 21.13 4.31
CA ALA A 121 5.42 21.13 4.12
C ALA A 121 5.87 20.09 3.06
N MET A 122 5.12 19.01 2.85
CA MET A 122 5.47 17.93 1.93
C MET A 122 4.92 18.13 0.52
N LYS A 123 3.75 18.75 0.43
CA LYS A 123 2.98 18.98 -0.81
C LYS A 123 3.80 19.58 -1.98
N PRO A 124 4.70 20.57 -1.77
CA PRO A 124 5.52 21.10 -2.88
C PRO A 124 6.43 20.04 -3.51
N GLY A 125 6.71 18.96 -2.81
CA GLY A 125 7.52 17.85 -3.34
C GLY A 125 6.76 16.90 -4.27
N VAL A 126 5.42 16.94 -4.30
CA VAL A 126 4.64 16.12 -5.22
C VAL A 126 4.69 16.76 -6.62
N PRO A 127 5.21 16.05 -7.65
CA PRO A 127 5.31 16.59 -9.00
C PRO A 127 3.95 17.03 -9.55
N ALA A 128 3.93 18.17 -10.21
CA ALA A 128 2.73 18.66 -10.88
C ALA A 128 2.26 17.64 -11.94
N GLY A 129 0.97 17.31 -11.91
CA GLY A 129 0.38 16.35 -12.85
C GLY A 129 0.55 14.88 -12.47
N LEU A 130 1.23 14.53 -11.35
CA LEU A 130 1.23 13.17 -10.84
C LEU A 130 -0.18 12.82 -10.34
N PRO A 131 -0.85 11.79 -10.90
CA PRO A 131 -2.16 11.36 -10.42
C PRO A 131 -2.09 10.98 -8.93
N CYS A 132 -3.03 11.52 -8.15
CA CYS A 132 -3.12 11.22 -6.72
C CYS A 132 -4.46 10.58 -6.37
N ILE A 133 -4.43 9.64 -5.44
CA ILE A 133 -5.62 8.98 -4.87
C ILE A 133 -5.63 9.28 -3.37
N SER A 134 -6.73 9.85 -2.87
CA SER A 134 -6.87 10.19 -1.46
C SER A 134 -7.45 9.06 -0.62
N TYR A 135 -6.97 8.91 0.62
CA TYR A 135 -7.64 8.09 1.62
C TYR A 135 -8.70 8.89 2.38
N PRO A 136 -9.67 8.27 3.06
CA PRO A 136 -10.67 8.96 3.87
C PRO A 136 -10.10 9.86 4.98
N LEU A 137 -8.87 9.58 5.45
CA LEU A 137 -8.17 10.37 6.49
C LEU A 137 -7.08 11.29 5.92
N SER A 138 -7.12 11.58 4.63
CA SER A 138 -6.19 12.51 3.99
C SER A 138 -6.46 13.96 4.40
N PRO A 139 -5.49 14.87 4.24
CA PRO A 139 -5.72 16.31 4.39
C PRO A 139 -6.89 16.78 3.51
N PRO A 140 -7.71 17.76 3.96
CA PRO A 140 -8.90 18.20 3.24
C PRO A 140 -8.65 18.62 1.79
N ASP A 141 -7.59 19.36 1.52
CA ASP A 141 -7.25 19.81 0.17
C ASP A 141 -6.84 18.66 -0.78
N VAL A 142 -6.38 17.53 -0.25
CA VAL A 142 -6.12 16.31 -1.01
C VAL A 142 -7.43 15.62 -1.36
N ILE A 143 -8.36 15.53 -0.39
CA ILE A 143 -9.69 14.95 -0.61
C ILE A 143 -10.44 15.74 -1.69
N ASP A 144 -10.36 17.07 -1.66
CA ASP A 144 -11.07 17.94 -2.59
C ASP A 144 -10.52 17.88 -4.04
N ARG A 145 -9.24 17.51 -4.21
CA ARG A 145 -8.56 17.58 -5.52
C ARG A 145 -8.26 16.22 -6.15
N CYS A 146 -8.22 15.18 -5.34
CA CYS A 146 -7.86 13.84 -5.80
C CYS A 146 -9.07 12.93 -5.85
N ASP A 147 -8.99 11.93 -6.69
CA ASP A 147 -9.98 10.85 -6.65
C ASP A 147 -9.85 10.09 -5.33
N GLY A 148 -10.97 9.79 -4.70
CA GLY A 148 -10.99 9.18 -3.38
C GLY A 148 -11.03 7.65 -3.41
N TRP A 149 -10.47 7.00 -2.39
CA TRP A 149 -10.51 5.56 -2.22
C TRP A 149 -11.93 4.99 -2.30
N ASP A 150 -12.85 5.52 -1.50
CA ASP A 150 -14.23 5.00 -1.44
C ASP A 150 -15.00 5.20 -2.75
N PRO A 151 -14.98 6.39 -3.41
CA PRO A 151 -15.56 6.56 -4.73
C PRO A 151 -14.98 5.63 -5.79
N ILE A 152 -13.65 5.39 -5.78
CA ILE A 152 -13.01 4.44 -6.71
C ILE A 152 -13.54 3.03 -6.46
N CYS A 153 -13.54 2.57 -5.20
CA CYS A 153 -14.04 1.25 -4.87
C CYS A 153 -15.52 1.08 -5.20
N ALA A 154 -16.34 2.12 -5.01
CA ALA A 154 -17.77 2.06 -5.31
C ALA A 154 -18.07 1.86 -6.81
N ARG A 155 -17.25 2.45 -7.71
CA ARG A 155 -17.45 2.34 -9.16
C ARG A 155 -16.67 1.23 -9.85
N SER A 156 -15.67 0.65 -9.18
CA SER A 156 -14.85 -0.43 -9.74
C SER A 156 -15.43 -1.80 -9.40
N ALA A 157 -15.55 -2.70 -10.38
CA ALA A 157 -15.83 -4.10 -10.09
C ALA A 157 -14.62 -4.75 -9.41
N PRO A 158 -14.80 -5.72 -8.51
CA PRO A 158 -13.68 -6.44 -7.94
C PRO A 158 -12.95 -7.30 -8.97
N LEU A 159 -11.63 -7.32 -8.93
CA LEU A 159 -10.82 -8.20 -9.77
C LEU A 159 -11.13 -9.66 -9.44
N HIS A 160 -11.43 -10.45 -10.46
CA HIS A 160 -11.76 -11.86 -10.30
C HIS A 160 -10.50 -12.75 -10.34
N GLY A 161 -10.56 -13.85 -9.59
CA GLY A 161 -9.50 -14.84 -9.55
C GLY A 161 -8.34 -14.47 -8.61
N GLU A 162 -7.24 -15.20 -8.74
CA GLU A 162 -6.03 -15.02 -7.94
C GLU A 162 -4.87 -14.59 -8.83
N VAL A 163 -4.29 -13.44 -8.52
CA VAL A 163 -3.05 -12.99 -9.15
C VAL A 163 -1.88 -13.59 -8.38
N LEU A 164 -1.09 -14.41 -9.06
CA LEU A 164 0.10 -15.01 -8.48
C LEU A 164 1.33 -14.17 -8.83
N ARG A 165 2.12 -13.83 -7.81
CA ARG A 165 3.41 -13.16 -7.96
C ARG A 165 4.53 -14.12 -7.63
N GLY A 166 5.61 -14.06 -8.40
CA GLY A 166 6.81 -14.87 -8.17
C GLY A 166 7.65 -14.34 -7.01
N ALA A 167 8.32 -15.23 -6.28
CA ALA A 167 9.16 -14.83 -5.14
C ALA A 167 10.30 -13.86 -5.52
N GLU A 168 10.81 -13.96 -6.74
CA GLU A 168 11.91 -13.11 -7.25
C GLU A 168 11.40 -11.78 -7.85
N GLU A 169 10.09 -11.64 -8.05
CA GLU A 169 9.54 -10.40 -8.55
C GLU A 169 9.68 -9.27 -7.51
N LEU A 170 9.95 -8.06 -8.01
CA LEU A 170 10.04 -6.86 -7.18
C LEU A 170 8.67 -6.51 -6.60
N ALA A 171 8.62 -6.40 -5.27
CA ALA A 171 7.42 -6.01 -4.53
C ALA A 171 7.41 -4.52 -4.19
N THR A 172 8.54 -4.01 -3.67
CA THR A 172 8.59 -2.63 -3.20
C THR A 172 10.00 -2.03 -3.32
N LEU A 173 10.03 -0.68 -3.41
CA LEU A 173 11.23 0.13 -3.31
C LEU A 173 11.18 0.94 -2.02
N ILE A 174 12.01 0.63 -1.04
CA ILE A 174 12.10 1.38 0.21
C ILE A 174 13.29 2.33 0.15
N TYR A 175 13.03 3.63 0.22
CA TYR A 175 14.07 4.65 0.18
C TYR A 175 14.67 4.86 1.56
N THR A 176 15.99 4.79 1.64
CA THR A 176 16.76 5.02 2.87
C THR A 176 17.76 6.16 2.66
N SER A 177 18.06 6.92 3.72
CA SER A 177 19.14 7.90 3.71
C SER A 177 20.47 7.15 3.61
N GLY A 178 21.04 7.09 2.41
CA GLY A 178 22.36 6.52 2.19
C GLY A 178 23.45 7.39 2.85
N THR A 179 24.66 6.82 3.00
CA THR A 179 25.85 7.52 3.53
C THR A 179 26.24 8.75 2.71
N THR A 180 25.73 8.91 1.51
CA THR A 180 25.99 10.03 0.59
C THR A 180 24.96 11.17 0.70
N GLY A 181 24.02 11.11 1.62
CA GLY A 181 22.97 12.12 1.83
C GLY A 181 21.79 12.08 0.82
N VAL A 182 21.94 11.44 -0.33
CA VAL A 182 20.87 11.27 -1.31
C VAL A 182 20.17 9.93 -1.06
N PRO A 183 18.83 9.92 -0.87
CA PRO A 183 18.09 8.68 -0.64
C PRO A 183 18.22 7.69 -1.79
N LYS A 184 18.43 6.41 -1.46
CA LYS A 184 18.55 5.31 -2.41
C LYS A 184 17.40 4.34 -2.23
N GLY A 185 16.81 3.87 -3.33
CA GLY A 185 15.75 2.87 -3.32
C GLY A 185 16.30 1.46 -3.15
N VAL A 186 16.03 0.84 -2.00
CA VAL A 186 16.36 -0.56 -1.75
C VAL A 186 15.27 -1.43 -2.34
N MET A 187 15.67 -2.36 -3.19
CA MET A 187 14.77 -3.28 -3.88
C MET A 187 14.44 -4.49 -2.99
N HIS A 188 13.16 -4.73 -2.74
CA HIS A 188 12.71 -5.91 -2.02
C HIS A 188 11.78 -6.75 -2.91
N SER A 189 12.12 -8.03 -3.08
CA SER A 189 11.25 -8.99 -3.75
C SER A 189 10.17 -9.53 -2.80
N PHE A 190 9.14 -10.16 -3.35
CA PHE A 190 8.14 -10.87 -2.53
C PHE A 190 8.76 -11.94 -1.65
N GLY A 191 9.79 -12.63 -2.15
CA GLY A 191 10.54 -13.62 -1.39
C GLY A 191 11.29 -13.04 -0.19
N ASN A 192 11.83 -11.82 -0.32
CA ASN A 192 12.49 -11.13 0.79
C ASN A 192 11.50 -10.89 1.93
N PHE A 193 10.27 -10.43 1.60
CA PHE A 193 9.21 -10.26 2.61
C PHE A 193 8.80 -11.57 3.27
N ALA A 194 8.54 -12.60 2.48
CA ALA A 194 8.15 -13.90 3.01
C ALA A 194 9.22 -14.47 3.95
N TRP A 195 10.49 -14.35 3.58
CA TRP A 195 11.61 -14.78 4.41
C TRP A 195 11.70 -13.99 5.72
N ALA A 196 11.56 -12.66 5.65
CA ALA A 196 11.63 -11.80 6.83
C ALA A 196 10.47 -12.09 7.79
N LEU A 197 9.24 -12.26 7.27
CA LEU A 197 8.06 -12.60 8.07
C LEU A 197 8.20 -13.97 8.72
N GLU A 198 8.65 -14.99 8.00
CA GLU A 198 8.87 -16.34 8.57
C GLU A 198 9.85 -16.29 9.73
N ARG A 199 10.97 -15.57 9.59
CA ARG A 199 11.96 -15.42 10.64
C ARG A 199 11.47 -14.60 11.82
N GLY A 200 10.68 -13.55 11.55
CA GLY A 200 10.05 -12.70 12.56
C GLY A 200 9.08 -13.49 13.45
N ILE A 201 8.16 -14.24 12.83
CA ILE A 201 7.16 -15.06 13.53
C ILE A 201 7.82 -16.13 14.41
N ARG A 202 8.92 -16.72 13.96
CA ARG A 202 9.67 -17.71 14.76
C ARG A 202 10.33 -17.12 16.01
N ARG A 203 10.63 -15.81 16.01
CA ARG A 203 11.30 -15.12 17.14
C ARG A 203 10.34 -14.42 18.08
N VAL A 204 9.25 -13.92 17.55
CA VAL A 204 8.17 -13.27 18.31
C VAL A 204 6.96 -14.18 18.21
N PRO A 205 6.66 -14.98 19.24
CA PRO A 205 5.51 -15.88 19.21
C PRO A 205 4.24 -15.02 19.12
N MET A 206 3.63 -15.04 17.94
CA MET A 206 2.34 -14.40 17.68
C MET A 206 1.27 -15.47 17.50
N SER A 207 0.11 -15.22 18.06
CA SER A 207 -1.06 -16.09 17.99
C SER A 207 -2.16 -15.45 17.17
N ALA A 208 -3.16 -16.25 16.85
CA ALA A 208 -4.35 -15.76 16.16
C ALA A 208 -5.21 -14.78 17.00
N GLN A 209 -4.95 -14.66 18.28
CA GLN A 209 -5.64 -13.75 19.21
C GLN A 209 -4.91 -12.41 19.39
N ASP A 210 -3.66 -12.31 18.95
CA ASP A 210 -2.89 -11.07 19.07
C ASP A 210 -3.46 -9.99 18.15
N ARG A 211 -3.54 -8.78 18.68
CA ARG A 211 -3.91 -7.57 17.94
C ARG A 211 -2.74 -6.60 17.98
N MET A 212 -2.36 -6.08 16.85
CA MET A 212 -1.32 -5.06 16.69
C MET A 212 -1.95 -3.73 16.29
#